data_ae573093c0a725e16b20f5f039c80e1c
#
_entry.id   ae573093c0a725e16b20f5f039c80e1c
#
_cell.length_a   1.000
_cell.length_b   1.000
_cell.length_c   1.000
_cell.angle_alpha   90.00
_cell.angle_beta   90.00
_cell.angle_gamma   90.00
#
_symmetry.space_group_name_H-M   'P 1'
#
loop_
_entity.id
_entity.type
_entity.pdbx_description
1 polymer ?
#
loop_
_entity_poly.entity_id
_entity_poly.type
_entity_poly.pdbx_seq_one_letter_code
_entity_poly.pdbx_strand_id
1 'polypeptide(L)'
;MLFKKNRSQNKKVSIFFFFFFFFLNINVQAKELEIGKKQFLLNCNVCHKEGTNVIIPEKNLKKETLKRNGMNTLEAIIYQITNGKNGMPAFGGRLKEEEIENIASYVLDESYNNFEK
;
A
#
# COMPACT_ATOMS: atom_id res chain seq x y z
N MET A 1 18.84 43.34 34.84
CA MET A 1 18.25 41.98 34.93
C MET A 1 18.25 41.37 33.56
N LEU A 2 19.08 40.36 33.34
CA LEU A 2 19.16 39.66 32.06
C LEU A 2 18.33 38.37 32.16
N PHE A 3 17.22 38.30 31.43
CA PHE A 3 16.50 37.06 31.25
C PHE A 3 17.36 36.12 30.38
N LYS A 4 18.02 35.14 30.99
CA LYS A 4 18.65 34.04 30.29
C LYS A 4 17.54 33.12 29.77
N LYS A 5 17.06 33.37 28.55
CA LYS A 5 16.10 32.54 27.86
C LYS A 5 16.72 31.14 27.70
N ASN A 6 16.11 30.18 28.37
CA ASN A 6 16.56 28.81 28.45
C ASN A 6 16.40 28.14 27.07
N ARG A 7 17.41 28.27 26.23
CA ARG A 7 17.45 27.73 24.84
C ARG A 7 17.41 26.19 24.79
N SER A 8 17.62 25.55 25.95
CA SER A 8 17.68 24.09 26.08
C SER A 8 16.28 23.42 26.07
N GLN A 9 15.27 24.11 26.58
CA GLN A 9 13.92 23.54 26.65
C GLN A 9 13.23 23.40 25.28
N ASN A 10 13.49 24.34 24.37
CA ASN A 10 12.85 24.31 23.06
C ASN A 10 13.34 23.17 22.16
N LYS A 11 14.58 22.70 22.32
CA LYS A 11 15.13 21.57 21.54
C LYS A 11 14.52 20.24 21.96
N LYS A 12 14.27 20.02 23.25
CA LYS A 12 13.67 18.79 23.77
C LYS A 12 12.19 18.66 23.35
N VAL A 13 11.45 19.74 23.37
CA VAL A 13 10.04 19.79 22.93
C VAL A 13 9.93 19.53 21.43
N SER A 14 10.81 20.11 20.59
CA SER A 14 10.82 19.90 19.14
C SER A 14 11.11 18.44 18.77
N ILE A 15 12.06 17.78 19.44
CA ILE A 15 12.39 16.36 19.23
C ILE A 15 11.21 15.48 19.63
N PHE A 16 10.52 15.77 20.74
CA PHE A 16 9.34 15.03 21.19
C PHE A 16 8.19 15.13 20.18
N PHE A 17 7.89 16.31 19.65
CA PHE A 17 6.88 16.49 18.60
C PHE A 17 7.25 15.76 17.31
N PHE A 18 8.50 15.75 16.90
CA PHE A 18 8.98 15.02 15.74
C PHE A 18 8.76 13.51 15.87
N PHE A 19 9.11 12.90 16.99
CA PHE A 19 8.86 11.49 17.28
C PHE A 19 7.36 11.17 17.35
N PHE A 20 6.55 12.04 17.95
CA PHE A 20 5.10 11.86 18.04
C PHE A 20 4.44 11.83 16.67
N PHE A 21 4.78 12.73 15.75
CA PHE A 21 4.30 12.72 14.36
C PHE A 21 4.76 11.49 13.59
N PHE A 22 5.97 11.01 13.82
CA PHE A 22 6.50 9.82 13.19
C PHE A 22 5.70 8.56 13.57
N PHE A 23 5.39 8.39 14.85
CA PHE A 23 4.57 7.26 15.33
C PHE A 23 3.13 7.28 14.82
N LEU A 24 2.52 8.44 14.64
CA LEU A 24 1.17 8.56 14.09
C LEU A 24 1.09 8.05 12.64
N ASN A 25 2.08 8.35 11.82
CA ASN A 25 2.11 7.91 10.42
C ASN A 25 2.22 6.38 10.28
N ILE A 26 2.99 5.71 11.13
CA ILE A 26 3.12 4.24 11.11
C ILE A 26 1.77 3.57 11.39
N ASN A 27 0.99 4.06 12.34
CA ASN A 27 -0.32 3.50 12.67
C ASN A 27 -1.33 3.62 11.53
N VAL A 28 -1.35 4.74 10.82
CA VAL A 28 -2.24 4.98 9.68
C VAL A 28 -1.92 4.01 8.54
N GLN A 29 -0.66 3.85 8.19
CA GLN A 29 -0.23 2.96 7.11
C GLN A 29 -0.55 1.49 7.40
N ALA A 30 -0.31 1.02 8.62
CA ALA A 30 -0.65 -0.34 9.03
C ALA A 30 -2.17 -0.61 8.92
N LYS A 31 -3.01 0.36 9.28
CA LYS A 31 -4.47 0.27 9.15
C LYS A 31 -4.90 0.20 7.69
N GLU A 32 -4.34 1.01 6.81
CA GLU A 32 -4.63 1.01 5.38
C GLU A 32 -4.27 -0.33 4.73
N LEU A 33 -3.12 -0.93 5.07
CA LEU A 33 -2.71 -2.24 4.59
C LEU A 33 -3.66 -3.35 5.06
N GLU A 34 -4.15 -3.30 6.31
CA GLU A 34 -5.12 -4.27 6.81
C GLU A 34 -6.48 -4.17 6.10
N ILE A 35 -6.94 -2.95 5.82
CA ILE A 35 -8.14 -2.70 5.02
C ILE A 35 -7.94 -3.22 3.59
N GLY A 36 -6.81 -2.91 2.97
CA GLY A 36 -6.44 -3.37 1.64
C GLY A 36 -6.40 -4.89 1.54
N LYS A 37 -5.86 -5.57 2.54
CA LYS A 37 -5.88 -7.03 2.65
C LYS A 37 -7.29 -7.60 2.64
N LYS A 38 -8.19 -7.05 3.46
CA LYS A 38 -9.60 -7.50 3.50
C LYS A 38 -10.28 -7.33 2.14
N GLN A 39 -10.10 -6.18 1.52
CA GLN A 39 -10.67 -5.89 0.19
C GLN A 39 -10.08 -6.79 -0.90
N PHE A 40 -8.77 -7.06 -0.85
CA PHE A 40 -8.11 -7.99 -1.76
C PHE A 40 -8.69 -9.41 -1.63
N LEU A 41 -8.86 -9.90 -0.41
CA LEU A 41 -9.43 -11.23 -0.18
C LEU A 41 -10.87 -11.35 -0.69
N LEU A 42 -11.66 -10.27 -0.62
CA LEU A 42 -13.04 -10.27 -1.09
C LEU A 42 -13.17 -10.17 -2.62
N ASN A 43 -12.31 -9.40 -3.28
CA ASN A 43 -12.49 -8.99 -4.67
C ASN A 43 -11.45 -9.57 -5.64
N CYS A 44 -10.26 -9.92 -5.17
CA CYS A 44 -9.12 -10.24 -6.02
C CYS A 44 -8.64 -11.69 -5.85
N ASN A 45 -8.89 -12.28 -4.70
CA ASN A 45 -8.32 -13.56 -4.28
C ASN A 45 -8.78 -14.74 -5.18
N VAL A 46 -9.94 -14.65 -5.83
CA VAL A 46 -10.43 -15.68 -6.74
C VAL A 46 -9.46 -15.94 -7.90
N CYS A 47 -8.78 -14.90 -8.38
CA CYS A 47 -7.77 -14.99 -9.44
C CYS A 47 -6.33 -14.84 -8.93
N HIS A 48 -6.12 -14.10 -7.85
CA HIS A 48 -4.80 -13.73 -7.35
C HIS A 48 -4.45 -14.32 -5.98
N LYS A 49 -5.00 -15.49 -5.66
CA LYS A 49 -4.70 -16.19 -4.40
C LYS A 49 -3.19 -16.32 -4.20
N GLU A 50 -2.70 -15.87 -3.04
CA GLU A 50 -1.28 -15.92 -2.67
C GLU A 50 -0.35 -15.27 -3.72
N GLY A 51 -0.82 -14.21 -4.39
CA GLY A 51 -0.04 -13.49 -5.40
C GLY A 51 0.06 -14.17 -6.75
N THR A 52 -0.66 -15.25 -6.98
CA THR A 52 -0.70 -15.96 -8.26
C THR A 52 -1.60 -15.25 -9.29
N ASN A 53 -1.71 -15.80 -10.48
CA ASN A 53 -2.70 -15.46 -11.47
C ASN A 53 -3.18 -16.74 -12.12
N VAL A 54 -4.45 -17.10 -11.89
CA VAL A 54 -5.01 -18.38 -12.37
C VAL A 54 -5.36 -18.37 -13.86
N ILE A 55 -5.51 -17.20 -14.47
CA ILE A 55 -5.84 -17.05 -15.90
C ILE A 55 -4.56 -17.00 -16.75
N ILE A 56 -3.60 -16.17 -16.35
CA ILE A 56 -2.32 -15.98 -17.03
C ILE A 56 -1.20 -16.12 -15.97
N PRO A 57 -0.73 -17.32 -15.67
CA PRO A 57 0.22 -17.58 -14.57
C PRO A 57 1.51 -16.73 -14.61
N GLU A 58 1.97 -16.34 -15.80
CA GLU A 58 3.14 -15.50 -15.99
C GLU A 58 2.91 -14.04 -15.55
N LYS A 59 1.67 -13.65 -15.37
CA LYS A 59 1.23 -12.33 -14.90
C LYS A 59 0.85 -12.33 -13.41
N ASN A 60 1.63 -13.02 -12.59
CA ASN A 60 1.46 -13.06 -11.14
C ASN A 60 1.84 -11.73 -10.48
N LEU A 61 1.59 -11.59 -9.18
CA LEU A 61 1.82 -10.37 -8.41
C LEU A 61 3.17 -10.35 -7.66
N LYS A 62 4.08 -11.29 -7.98
CA LYS A 62 5.40 -11.34 -7.34
C LYS A 62 6.25 -10.16 -7.78
N LYS A 63 7.17 -9.73 -6.93
CA LYS A 63 8.03 -8.55 -7.12
C LYS A 63 8.67 -8.48 -8.52
N GLU A 64 9.35 -9.53 -8.94
CA GLU A 64 10.07 -9.54 -10.22
C GLU A 64 9.11 -9.51 -11.43
N THR A 65 7.95 -10.13 -11.30
CA THR A 65 6.91 -10.09 -12.34
C THR A 65 6.32 -8.69 -12.48
N LEU A 66 5.98 -8.04 -11.37
CA LEU A 66 5.49 -6.66 -11.38
C LEU A 66 6.54 -5.73 -12.01
N LYS A 67 7.79 -5.86 -11.62
CA LYS A 67 8.91 -5.06 -12.16
C LYS A 67 9.05 -5.25 -13.66
N ARG A 68 9.10 -6.50 -14.13
CA ARG A 68 9.23 -6.83 -15.58
C ARG A 68 8.09 -6.27 -16.41
N ASN A 69 6.88 -6.19 -15.86
CA ASN A 69 5.70 -5.69 -16.55
C ASN A 69 5.45 -4.19 -16.32
N GLY A 70 6.36 -3.47 -15.68
CA GLY A 70 6.20 -2.05 -15.36
C GLY A 70 5.07 -1.75 -14.36
N MET A 71 4.71 -2.73 -13.52
CA MET A 71 3.61 -2.67 -12.57
C MET A 71 4.06 -2.52 -11.11
N ASN A 72 5.32 -2.18 -10.89
CA ASN A 72 5.94 -2.09 -9.56
C ASN A 72 5.82 -0.71 -8.91
N THR A 73 4.81 0.06 -9.26
CA THR A 73 4.47 1.34 -8.62
C THR A 73 3.02 1.34 -8.17
N LEU A 74 2.72 2.15 -7.15
CA LEU A 74 1.36 2.28 -6.63
C LEU A 74 0.39 2.75 -7.73
N GLU A 75 0.79 3.76 -8.49
CA GLU A 75 -0.01 4.34 -9.58
C GLU A 75 -0.33 3.33 -10.68
N ALA A 76 0.65 2.52 -11.08
CA ALA A 76 0.45 1.50 -12.11
C ALA A 76 -0.55 0.42 -11.64
N ILE A 77 -0.47 0.01 -10.38
CA ILE A 77 -1.40 -0.98 -9.80
C ILE A 77 -2.81 -0.38 -9.68
N ILE A 78 -2.94 0.86 -9.21
CA ILE A 78 -4.22 1.58 -9.14
C ILE A 78 -4.86 1.65 -10.54
N TYR A 79 -4.09 2.05 -11.55
CA TYR A 79 -4.56 2.11 -12.93
C TYR A 79 -5.07 0.75 -13.42
N GLN A 80 -4.33 -0.33 -13.17
CA GLN A 80 -4.70 -1.68 -13.57
C GLN A 80 -5.99 -2.16 -12.89
N ILE A 81 -6.13 -1.94 -11.58
CA ILE A 81 -7.34 -2.29 -10.84
C ILE A 81 -8.54 -1.50 -11.35
N THR A 82 -8.36 -0.20 -11.58
CA THR A 82 -9.42 0.69 -12.05
C THR A 82 -9.94 0.30 -13.43
N ASN A 83 -9.04 0.02 -14.37
CA ASN A 83 -9.37 -0.17 -15.78
C ASN A 83 -9.49 -1.64 -16.20
N GLY A 84 -8.87 -2.55 -15.48
CA GLY A 84 -8.76 -3.94 -15.89
C GLY A 84 -7.91 -4.13 -17.15
N LYS A 85 -7.67 -5.36 -17.54
CA LYS A 85 -6.98 -5.72 -18.78
C LYS A 85 -7.16 -7.21 -19.10
N ASN A 86 -7.50 -7.54 -20.35
CA ASN A 86 -7.72 -8.92 -20.78
C ASN A 86 -8.77 -9.62 -19.87
N GLY A 87 -8.43 -10.74 -19.23
CA GLY A 87 -9.32 -11.46 -18.31
C GLY A 87 -9.54 -10.78 -16.94
N MET A 88 -8.82 -9.72 -16.62
CA MET A 88 -9.02 -8.98 -15.36
C MET A 88 -10.09 -7.91 -15.54
N PRO A 89 -11.19 -7.96 -14.75
CA PRO A 89 -12.24 -6.97 -14.84
C PRO A 89 -11.81 -5.61 -14.31
N ALA A 90 -12.47 -4.55 -14.79
CA ALA A 90 -12.32 -3.20 -14.25
C ALA A 90 -13.11 -3.03 -12.95
N PHE A 91 -12.50 -2.47 -11.94
CA PHE A 91 -13.14 -2.19 -10.64
C PHE A 91 -13.49 -0.70 -10.45
N GLY A 92 -13.08 0.18 -11.36
CA GLY A 92 -13.52 1.57 -11.39
C GLY A 92 -15.05 1.66 -11.47
N GLY A 93 -15.67 2.43 -10.56
CA GLY A 93 -17.12 2.50 -10.43
C GLY A 93 -17.78 1.34 -9.66
N ARG A 94 -17.05 0.27 -9.39
CA ARG A 94 -17.51 -0.87 -8.55
C ARG A 94 -16.96 -0.77 -7.13
N LEU A 95 -15.73 -0.33 -6.99
CA LEU A 95 -15.07 0.01 -5.74
C LEU A 95 -14.83 1.51 -5.68
N LYS A 96 -14.80 2.06 -4.47
CA LYS A 96 -14.39 3.46 -4.24
C LYS A 96 -12.91 3.64 -4.54
N GLU A 97 -12.50 4.84 -4.91
CA GLU A 97 -11.07 5.16 -5.15
C GLU A 97 -10.20 4.80 -3.96
N GLU A 98 -10.62 5.13 -2.73
CA GLU A 98 -9.90 4.78 -1.50
C GLU A 98 -9.74 3.26 -1.33
N GLU A 99 -10.75 2.47 -1.67
CA GLU A 99 -10.68 1.00 -1.61
C GLU A 99 -9.65 0.46 -2.61
N ILE A 100 -9.63 1.00 -3.83
CA ILE A 100 -8.64 0.65 -4.86
C ILE A 100 -7.22 1.02 -4.42
N GLU A 101 -7.03 2.20 -3.85
CA GLU A 101 -5.73 2.64 -3.30
C GLU A 101 -5.24 1.72 -2.18
N ASN A 102 -6.11 1.34 -1.27
CA ASN A 102 -5.78 0.42 -0.17
C ASN A 102 -5.41 -0.97 -0.69
N ILE A 103 -6.13 -1.49 -1.67
CA ILE A 103 -5.81 -2.78 -2.32
C ILE A 103 -4.45 -2.68 -3.02
N ALA A 104 -4.21 -1.61 -3.77
CA ALA A 104 -2.96 -1.41 -4.48
C ALA A 104 -1.76 -1.32 -3.53
N SER A 105 -1.91 -0.61 -2.41
CA SER A 105 -0.90 -0.53 -1.35
C SER A 105 -0.60 -1.91 -0.75
N TYR A 106 -1.62 -2.69 -0.48
CA TYR A 106 -1.46 -4.06 0.03
C TYR A 106 -0.73 -4.96 -0.98
N VAL A 107 -1.11 -4.93 -2.25
CA VAL A 107 -0.47 -5.72 -3.32
C VAL A 107 1.00 -5.34 -3.46
N LEU A 108 1.30 -4.05 -3.49
CA LEU A 108 2.67 -3.57 -3.61
C LEU A 108 3.52 -4.01 -2.42
N ASP A 109 3.02 -3.87 -1.20
CA ASP A 109 3.69 -4.28 0.02
C ASP A 109 3.95 -5.80 0.05
N GLU A 110 2.94 -6.61 -0.19
CA GLU A 110 3.06 -8.08 -0.23
C GLU A 110 3.99 -8.59 -1.35
N SER A 111 4.06 -7.86 -2.47
CA SER A 111 4.94 -8.23 -3.57
C SER A 111 6.42 -8.26 -3.18
N TYR A 112 6.85 -7.42 -2.23
CA TYR A 112 8.23 -7.42 -1.72
C TYR A 112 8.61 -8.72 -1.03
N ASN A 113 7.64 -9.41 -0.43
CA ASN A 113 7.81 -10.72 0.19
C ASN A 113 7.28 -11.86 -0.70
N ASN A 114 6.97 -11.60 -1.96
CA ASN A 114 6.40 -12.55 -2.92
C ASN A 114 5.13 -13.26 -2.39
N PHE A 115 4.34 -12.59 -1.53
CA PHE A 115 3.17 -13.15 -0.85
C PHE A 115 3.49 -14.37 0.04
N GLU A 116 4.73 -14.53 0.44
CA GLU A 116 5.15 -15.58 1.36
C GLU A 116 4.78 -15.21 2.80
N LYS A 117 4.23 -16.17 3.55
CA LYS A 117 3.87 -16.01 4.96
C LYS A 117 5.01 -16.44 5.87
#